data_30b36e186f69c3296127e18bb0e2a585
#
_entry.id   30b36e186f69c3296127e18bb0e2a585
#
_cell.length_a   1.000
_cell.length_b   1.000
_cell.length_c   1.000
_cell.angle_alpha   90.00
_cell.angle_beta   90.00
_cell.angle_gamma   90.00
#
_symmetry.space_group_name_H-M   'P 1'
#
loop_
_entity.id
_entity.type
_entity.pdbx_description
1 polymer ?
#
loop_
_entity_poly.entity_id
_entity_poly.type
_entity_poly.pdbx_seq_one_letter_code
_entity_poly.pdbx_strand_id
1 'polypeptide(L)'
;VIDKPPSEVSEVIKTFSKVAEYWLSDNARAAELQTKLGKAYLDLWGTAARRMVGEQAKPAIEPSPRDKRFQDPEWKSNQFFDFVLQLYLLTTQCAHELVKNAEGIDPHTRKKAEFYVQQITNAIAPSNFVLTNPEVLRETLASNGDNLVRGMKMLAEDIEAGRGTLRIRQSDPSNLVVG
;
A
#
# COMPACT_ATOMS: atom_id res chain seq x y z
N VAL A 1 -5.54 -32.29 -2.28
CA VAL A 1 -6.50 -31.65 -1.37
C VAL A 1 -6.15 -30.20 -1.34
N ILE A 2 -6.92 -29.33 -2.04
CA ILE A 2 -6.75 -27.90 -1.98
C ILE A 2 -7.32 -27.48 -0.63
N ASP A 3 -6.47 -27.11 0.32
CA ASP A 3 -6.87 -26.62 1.62
C ASP A 3 -7.81 -25.41 1.43
N LYS A 4 -8.96 -25.47 2.09
CA LYS A 4 -9.94 -24.38 2.08
C LYS A 4 -9.27 -23.13 2.64
N PRO A 5 -9.29 -22.00 1.92
CA PRO A 5 -8.64 -20.79 2.42
C PRO A 5 -9.17 -20.43 3.81
N PRO A 6 -8.35 -19.82 4.69
CA PRO A 6 -8.81 -19.34 5.99
C PRO A 6 -10.09 -18.52 5.86
N SER A 7 -10.99 -18.62 6.83
CA SER A 7 -12.30 -17.96 6.80
C SER A 7 -12.22 -16.46 6.51
N GLU A 8 -11.17 -15.81 7.01
CA GLU A 8 -10.89 -14.39 6.79
C GLU A 8 -10.58 -14.06 5.32
N VAL A 9 -9.73 -14.86 4.67
CA VAL A 9 -9.41 -14.68 3.25
C VAL A 9 -10.65 -14.88 2.38
N SER A 10 -11.50 -15.86 2.72
CA SER A 10 -12.77 -16.10 2.04
C SER A 10 -13.71 -14.89 2.14
N GLU A 11 -13.77 -14.24 3.32
CA GLU A 11 -14.58 -13.02 3.53
C GLU A 11 -14.05 -11.84 2.71
N VAL A 12 -12.72 -11.66 2.63
CA VAL A 12 -12.11 -10.61 1.80
C VAL A 12 -12.46 -10.82 0.34
N ILE A 13 -12.28 -12.03 -0.18
CA ILE A 13 -12.61 -12.38 -1.57
C ILE A 13 -14.09 -12.14 -1.85
N LYS A 14 -14.98 -12.60 -0.98
CA LYS A 14 -16.43 -12.42 -1.12
C LYS A 14 -16.82 -10.94 -1.13
N THR A 15 -16.21 -10.14 -0.28
CA THR A 15 -16.46 -8.70 -0.19
C THR A 15 -16.04 -8.00 -1.48
N PHE A 16 -14.83 -8.26 -1.98
CA PHE A 16 -14.35 -7.64 -3.22
C PHE A 16 -15.05 -8.18 -4.46
N SER A 17 -15.53 -9.43 -4.46
CA SER A 17 -16.33 -9.97 -5.56
C SER A 17 -17.61 -9.18 -5.80
N LYS A 18 -18.25 -8.68 -4.73
CA LYS A 18 -19.44 -7.81 -4.88
C LYS A 18 -19.12 -6.46 -5.51
N VAL A 19 -17.96 -5.89 -5.17
CA VAL A 19 -17.49 -4.65 -5.81
C VAL A 19 -17.16 -4.89 -7.28
N ALA A 20 -16.45 -5.98 -7.58
CA ALA A 20 -16.09 -6.35 -8.95
C ALA A 20 -17.34 -6.66 -9.81
N GLU A 21 -18.34 -7.33 -9.25
CA GLU A 21 -19.60 -7.62 -9.92
C GLU A 21 -20.29 -6.35 -10.40
N TYR A 22 -20.36 -5.31 -9.56
CA TYR A 22 -20.91 -4.01 -9.98
C TYR A 22 -20.19 -3.46 -11.21
N TRP A 23 -18.86 -3.43 -11.19
CA TRP A 23 -18.07 -2.83 -12.27
C TRP A 23 -18.07 -3.65 -13.55
N LEU A 24 -18.15 -4.98 -13.45
CA LEU A 24 -18.00 -5.91 -14.57
C LEU A 24 -19.34 -6.42 -15.15
N SER A 25 -20.46 -6.22 -14.45
CA SER A 25 -21.78 -6.67 -14.90
C SER A 25 -22.35 -5.87 -16.06
N ASP A 26 -21.86 -4.67 -16.28
CA ASP A 26 -22.27 -3.76 -17.38
C ASP A 26 -21.08 -3.47 -18.28
N ASN A 27 -21.18 -3.79 -19.57
CA ASN A 27 -20.09 -3.63 -20.52
C ASN A 27 -19.66 -2.17 -20.73
N ALA A 28 -20.62 -1.22 -20.72
CA ALA A 28 -20.31 0.19 -20.88
C ALA A 28 -19.55 0.72 -19.66
N ARG A 29 -19.98 0.34 -18.46
CA ARG A 29 -19.31 0.69 -17.20
C ARG A 29 -17.91 0.09 -17.12
N ALA A 30 -17.75 -1.18 -17.51
CA ALA A 30 -16.44 -1.85 -17.55
C ALA A 30 -15.48 -1.15 -18.53
N ALA A 31 -15.97 -0.75 -19.72
CA ALA A 31 -15.18 -0.03 -20.71
C ALA A 31 -14.80 1.39 -20.23
N GLU A 32 -15.71 2.10 -19.58
CA GLU A 32 -15.43 3.42 -18.97
C GLU A 32 -14.36 3.32 -17.88
N LEU A 33 -14.48 2.33 -16.99
CA LEU A 33 -13.49 2.04 -15.96
C LEU A 33 -12.12 1.76 -16.57
N GLN A 34 -12.06 0.88 -17.58
CA GLN A 34 -10.81 0.54 -18.25
C GLN A 34 -10.17 1.78 -18.89
N THR A 35 -10.96 2.62 -19.54
CA THR A 35 -10.48 3.87 -20.14
C THR A 35 -9.96 4.84 -19.09
N LYS A 36 -10.68 5.03 -17.98
CA LYS A 36 -10.25 5.89 -16.87
C LYS A 36 -8.95 5.44 -16.25
N LEU A 37 -8.84 4.13 -15.91
CA LEU A 37 -7.64 3.57 -15.34
C LEU A 37 -6.48 3.63 -16.33
N GLY A 38 -6.70 3.23 -17.58
CA GLY A 38 -5.69 3.28 -18.64
C GLY A 38 -5.12 4.68 -18.81
N LYS A 39 -5.98 5.71 -18.87
CA LYS A 39 -5.54 7.10 -18.95
C LYS A 39 -4.71 7.52 -17.75
N ALA A 40 -5.15 7.22 -16.54
CA ALA A 40 -4.44 7.59 -15.31
C ALA A 40 -3.03 6.99 -15.26
N TYR A 41 -2.88 5.72 -15.62
CA TYR A 41 -1.56 5.07 -15.66
C TYR A 41 -0.69 5.56 -16.83
N LEU A 42 -1.27 5.84 -18.00
CA LEU A 42 -0.53 6.45 -19.11
C LEU A 42 -0.04 7.86 -18.76
N ASP A 43 -0.84 8.67 -18.08
CA ASP A 43 -0.43 9.99 -17.60
C ASP A 43 0.72 9.89 -16.58
N LEU A 44 0.68 8.89 -15.69
CA LEU A 44 1.76 8.61 -14.75
C LEU A 44 3.06 8.24 -15.48
N TRP A 45 3.00 7.31 -16.42
CA TRP A 45 4.17 6.88 -17.23
C TRP A 45 4.70 8.02 -18.08
N GLY A 46 3.82 8.80 -18.72
CA GLY A 46 4.20 9.96 -19.51
C GLY A 46 4.89 11.05 -18.67
N THR A 47 4.41 11.28 -17.45
CA THR A 47 5.05 12.21 -16.51
C THR A 47 6.42 11.70 -16.06
N ALA A 48 6.53 10.41 -15.74
CA ALA A 48 7.80 9.80 -15.37
C ALA A 48 8.83 9.88 -16.52
N ALA A 49 8.41 9.56 -17.74
CA ALA A 49 9.29 9.65 -18.92
C ALA A 49 9.81 11.07 -19.17
N ARG A 50 8.96 12.09 -19.07
CA ARG A 50 9.37 13.50 -19.21
C ARG A 50 10.37 13.91 -18.13
N ARG A 51 10.16 13.48 -16.89
CA ARG A 51 11.08 13.77 -15.79
C ARG A 51 12.43 13.08 -15.97
N MET A 52 12.44 11.86 -16.53
CA MET A 52 13.69 11.13 -16.84
C MET A 52 14.57 11.85 -17.85
N VAL A 53 13.98 12.59 -18.80
CA VAL A 53 14.74 13.41 -19.76
C VAL A 53 15.03 14.84 -19.27
N GLY A 54 14.78 15.12 -18.00
CA GLY A 54 15.11 16.39 -17.35
C GLY A 54 14.04 17.47 -17.46
N GLU A 55 12.84 17.16 -17.94
CA GLU A 55 11.73 18.12 -17.93
C GLU A 55 11.18 18.30 -16.52
N GLN A 56 10.86 19.55 -16.18
CA GLN A 56 10.18 19.88 -14.93
C GLN A 56 8.66 19.62 -15.05
N ALA A 57 8.27 18.36 -15.08
CA ALA A 57 6.87 17.97 -15.04
C ALA A 57 6.38 17.87 -13.60
N LYS A 58 5.19 18.39 -13.34
CA LYS A 58 4.53 18.21 -12.03
C LYS A 58 4.22 16.73 -11.81
N PRO A 59 4.32 16.22 -10.56
CA PRO A 59 3.91 14.86 -10.27
C PRO A 59 2.42 14.65 -10.62
N ALA A 60 2.09 13.46 -11.09
CA ALA A 60 0.71 13.10 -11.43
C ALA A 60 -0.19 13.08 -10.19
N ILE A 61 0.39 12.70 -9.05
CA ILE A 61 -0.28 12.67 -7.75
C ILE A 61 0.74 12.96 -6.64
N GLU A 62 0.32 13.69 -5.62
CA GLU A 62 1.16 14.01 -4.45
C GLU A 62 0.61 13.37 -3.18
N PRO A 63 1.48 12.95 -2.25
CA PRO A 63 1.05 12.46 -0.95
C PRO A 63 0.40 13.59 -0.14
N SER A 64 -0.55 13.21 0.73
CA SER A 64 -1.09 14.17 1.70
C SER A 64 0.03 14.78 2.54
N PRO A 65 0.04 16.10 2.79
CA PRO A 65 1.00 16.72 3.70
C PRO A 65 0.98 16.16 5.12
N ARG A 66 -0.11 15.50 5.49
CA ARG A 66 -0.27 14.83 6.80
C ARG A 66 0.29 13.40 6.82
N ASP A 67 0.65 12.85 5.68
CA ASP A 67 1.19 11.49 5.59
C ASP A 67 2.69 11.51 5.91
N LYS A 68 3.02 11.17 7.14
CA LYS A 68 4.39 11.19 7.66
C LYS A 68 5.29 10.12 7.03
N ARG A 69 4.73 9.11 6.37
CA ARG A 69 5.49 8.02 5.75
C ARG A 69 6.35 8.48 4.57
N PHE A 70 6.01 9.60 3.94
CA PHE A 70 6.61 10.09 2.71
C PHE A 70 7.21 11.49 2.86
N GLN A 71 7.78 11.80 4.03
CA GLN A 71 8.38 13.12 4.31
C GLN A 71 9.86 13.22 3.94
N ASP A 72 10.56 12.08 3.78
CA ASP A 72 11.96 12.09 3.35
C ASP A 72 12.09 12.81 1.99
N PRO A 73 13.04 13.74 1.84
CA PRO A 73 13.21 14.50 0.59
C PRO A 73 13.45 13.62 -0.64
N GLU A 74 14.04 12.43 -0.49
CA GLU A 74 14.32 11.53 -1.59
C GLU A 74 13.08 10.98 -2.27
N TRP A 75 11.93 10.97 -1.60
CA TRP A 75 10.65 10.65 -2.24
C TRP A 75 10.30 11.59 -3.40
N LYS A 76 10.88 12.80 -3.42
CA LYS A 76 10.63 13.80 -4.47
C LYS A 76 11.84 14.03 -5.37
N SER A 77 13.06 13.94 -4.82
CA SER A 77 14.30 14.25 -5.53
C SER A 77 14.86 13.08 -6.32
N ASN A 78 14.58 11.83 -5.91
CA ASN A 78 15.04 10.64 -6.59
C ASN A 78 13.93 10.11 -7.50
N GLN A 79 14.20 10.00 -8.80
CA GLN A 79 13.22 9.60 -9.81
C GLN A 79 12.61 8.21 -9.57
N PHE A 80 13.38 7.27 -9.04
CA PHE A 80 12.89 5.93 -8.72
C PHE A 80 11.89 5.97 -7.57
N PHE A 81 12.25 6.61 -6.45
CA PHE A 81 11.36 6.69 -5.29
C PHE A 81 10.13 7.54 -5.59
N ASP A 82 10.27 8.63 -6.33
CA ASP A 82 9.14 9.44 -6.77
C ASP A 82 8.16 8.62 -7.64
N PHE A 83 8.66 7.85 -8.60
CA PHE A 83 7.82 6.97 -9.43
C PHE A 83 7.09 5.91 -8.60
N VAL A 84 7.81 5.21 -7.70
CA VAL A 84 7.22 4.19 -6.82
C VAL A 84 6.14 4.80 -5.93
N LEU A 85 6.40 5.98 -5.38
CA LEU A 85 5.43 6.71 -4.56
C LEU A 85 4.18 7.07 -5.36
N GLN A 86 4.32 7.64 -6.54
CA GLN A 86 3.19 8.03 -7.37
C GLN A 86 2.38 6.82 -7.84
N LEU A 87 3.04 5.72 -8.22
CA LEU A 87 2.38 4.46 -8.57
C LEU A 87 1.55 3.92 -7.40
N TYR A 88 2.12 3.93 -6.20
CA TYR A 88 1.42 3.53 -4.98
C TYR A 88 0.20 4.42 -4.69
N LEU A 89 0.37 5.74 -4.71
CA LEU A 89 -0.70 6.69 -4.43
C LEU A 89 -1.84 6.58 -5.46
N LEU A 90 -1.51 6.47 -6.74
CA LEU A 90 -2.49 6.31 -7.81
C LEU A 90 -3.28 5.01 -7.64
N THR A 91 -2.59 3.89 -7.40
CA THR A 91 -3.22 2.58 -7.20
C THR A 91 -4.13 2.59 -5.96
N THR A 92 -3.68 3.20 -4.88
CA THR A 92 -4.47 3.37 -3.65
C THR A 92 -5.72 4.21 -3.89
N GLN A 93 -5.58 5.34 -4.55
CA GLN A 93 -6.71 6.21 -4.90
C GLN A 93 -7.73 5.47 -5.77
N CYS A 94 -7.27 4.78 -6.83
CA CYS A 94 -8.14 4.00 -7.69
C CYS A 94 -8.89 2.91 -6.91
N ALA A 95 -8.21 2.18 -6.02
CA ALA A 95 -8.84 1.14 -5.21
C ALA A 95 -9.94 1.71 -4.29
N HIS A 96 -9.69 2.83 -3.63
CA HIS A 96 -10.69 3.51 -2.80
C HIS A 96 -11.88 4.02 -3.62
N GLU A 97 -11.63 4.60 -4.79
CA GLU A 97 -12.67 5.08 -5.70
C GLU A 97 -13.55 3.94 -6.22
N LEU A 98 -12.97 2.79 -6.55
CA LEU A 98 -13.73 1.62 -6.99
C LEU A 98 -14.72 1.15 -5.93
N VAL A 99 -14.33 1.11 -4.67
CA VAL A 99 -15.23 0.74 -3.57
C VAL A 99 -16.26 1.82 -3.30
N LYS A 100 -15.83 3.07 -3.26
CA LYS A 100 -16.71 4.21 -2.95
C LYS A 100 -17.83 4.39 -3.98
N ASN A 101 -17.51 4.22 -5.26
CA ASN A 101 -18.42 4.49 -6.38
C ASN A 101 -19.20 3.26 -6.85
N ALA A 102 -18.97 2.08 -6.27
CA ALA A 102 -19.76 0.89 -6.56
C ALA A 102 -21.16 1.06 -5.97
N GLU A 103 -22.20 1.00 -6.83
CA GLU A 103 -23.59 1.13 -6.41
C GLU A 103 -24.23 -0.24 -6.11
N GLY A 104 -25.39 -0.24 -5.45
CA GLY A 104 -26.12 -1.48 -5.16
C GLY A 104 -25.48 -2.38 -4.10
N ILE A 105 -24.41 -1.93 -3.45
CA ILE A 105 -23.75 -2.65 -2.36
C ILE A 105 -24.32 -2.16 -1.03
N ASP A 106 -24.71 -3.11 -0.18
CA ASP A 106 -25.19 -2.77 1.16
C ASP A 106 -24.15 -2.04 2.01
N PRO A 107 -24.57 -1.16 2.95
CA PRO A 107 -23.65 -0.33 3.72
C PRO A 107 -22.64 -1.11 4.54
N HIS A 108 -22.99 -2.30 5.02
CA HIS A 108 -22.08 -3.15 5.80
C HIS A 108 -20.96 -3.71 4.92
N THR A 109 -21.31 -4.25 3.75
CA THR A 109 -20.34 -4.74 2.78
C THR A 109 -19.42 -3.62 2.28
N ARG A 110 -19.97 -2.42 2.04
CA ARG A 110 -19.16 -1.25 1.67
C ARG A 110 -18.13 -0.90 2.74
N LYS A 111 -18.53 -0.82 4.00
CA LYS A 111 -17.60 -0.55 5.12
C LYS A 111 -16.52 -1.62 5.24
N LYS A 112 -16.88 -2.89 5.06
CA LYS A 112 -15.89 -3.98 5.02
C LYS A 112 -14.89 -3.80 3.86
N ALA A 113 -15.38 -3.49 2.66
CA ALA A 113 -14.53 -3.28 1.50
C ALA A 113 -13.57 -2.09 1.70
N GLU A 114 -14.06 -0.97 2.22
CA GLU A 114 -13.25 0.21 2.57
C GLU A 114 -12.18 -0.14 3.62
N PHE A 115 -12.54 -0.89 4.64
CA PHE A 115 -11.60 -1.36 5.66
C PHE A 115 -10.52 -2.24 5.04
N TYR A 116 -10.88 -3.23 4.22
CA TYR A 116 -9.93 -4.14 3.60
C TYR A 116 -9.00 -3.42 2.61
N VAL A 117 -9.54 -2.50 1.80
CA VAL A 117 -8.69 -1.66 0.93
C VAL A 117 -7.70 -0.87 1.76
N GLN A 118 -8.14 -0.24 2.84
CA GLN A 118 -7.24 0.51 3.73
C GLN A 118 -6.14 -0.36 4.33
N GLN A 119 -6.49 -1.58 4.81
CA GLN A 119 -5.50 -2.50 5.38
C GLN A 119 -4.50 -2.98 4.33
N ILE A 120 -4.97 -3.38 3.15
CA ILE A 120 -4.12 -3.86 2.06
C ILE A 120 -3.19 -2.73 1.58
N THR A 121 -3.72 -1.55 1.32
CA THR A 121 -2.92 -0.41 0.84
C THR A 121 -1.89 0.04 1.88
N ASN A 122 -2.23 0.01 3.16
CA ASN A 122 -1.24 0.25 4.21
C ASN A 122 -0.14 -0.81 4.24
N ALA A 123 -0.49 -2.08 4.08
CA ALA A 123 0.47 -3.18 4.10
C ALA A 123 1.46 -3.14 2.92
N ILE A 124 1.00 -2.75 1.73
CA ILE A 124 1.83 -2.67 0.51
C ILE A 124 2.52 -1.31 0.34
N ALA A 125 2.40 -0.39 1.29
CA ALA A 125 3.03 0.92 1.19
C ALA A 125 4.55 0.77 0.98
N PRO A 126 5.16 1.50 0.02
CA PRO A 126 6.58 1.38 -0.29
C PRO A 126 7.48 1.78 0.88
N SER A 127 6.96 2.58 1.82
CA SER A 127 7.64 2.90 3.08
C SER A 127 7.89 1.69 4.00
N ASN A 128 7.21 0.57 3.77
CA ASN A 128 7.34 -0.63 4.59
C ASN A 128 8.50 -1.55 4.16
N PHE A 129 9.10 -1.30 3.00
CA PHE A 129 10.09 -2.21 2.41
C PHE A 129 11.44 -1.51 2.27
N VAL A 130 12.51 -2.22 2.64
CA VAL A 130 13.89 -1.70 2.64
C VAL A 130 14.30 -1.12 1.27
N LEU A 131 13.98 -1.84 0.19
CA LEU A 131 14.40 -1.45 -1.17
C LEU A 131 13.60 -0.29 -1.75
N THR A 132 12.43 0.00 -1.22
CA THR A 132 11.52 1.05 -1.70
C THR A 132 11.33 2.20 -0.71
N ASN A 133 11.95 2.13 0.47
CA ASN A 133 11.98 3.22 1.44
C ASN A 133 13.37 3.87 1.43
N PRO A 134 13.50 5.12 0.97
CA PRO A 134 14.81 5.79 0.84
C PRO A 134 15.55 5.94 2.16
N GLU A 135 14.86 6.25 3.25
CA GLU A 135 15.44 6.40 4.58
C GLU A 135 16.02 5.08 5.08
N VAL A 136 15.22 4.00 5.03
CA VAL A 136 15.63 2.66 5.49
C VAL A 136 16.74 2.10 4.59
N LEU A 137 16.66 2.31 3.28
CA LEU A 137 17.71 1.87 2.35
C LEU A 137 19.04 2.57 2.65
N ARG A 138 19.02 3.88 2.87
CA ARG A 138 20.20 4.67 3.23
C ARG A 138 20.83 4.19 4.54
N GLU A 139 20.02 3.96 5.59
CA GLU A 139 20.49 3.41 6.85
C GLU A 139 21.04 2.00 6.69
N THR A 140 20.39 1.16 5.91
CA THR A 140 20.85 -0.22 5.64
C THR A 140 22.21 -0.23 4.96
N LEU A 141 22.41 0.63 3.97
CA LEU A 141 23.70 0.78 3.29
C LEU A 141 24.78 1.34 4.22
N ALA A 142 24.44 2.34 5.05
CA ALA A 142 25.37 2.95 5.99
C ALA A 142 25.81 1.98 7.11
N SER A 143 24.92 1.07 7.53
CA SER A 143 25.21 0.04 8.56
C SER A 143 25.72 -1.26 8.01
N ASN A 144 26.08 -1.36 6.71
CA ASN A 144 26.43 -2.60 6.03
C ASN A 144 25.41 -3.74 6.23
N GLY A 145 24.14 -3.38 6.43
CA GLY A 145 23.06 -4.34 6.63
C GLY A 145 22.84 -4.81 8.06
N ASP A 146 23.57 -4.30 9.04
CA ASP A 146 23.44 -4.72 10.45
C ASP A 146 22.03 -4.51 11.01
N ASN A 147 21.33 -3.49 10.56
CA ASN A 147 19.92 -3.23 10.90
C ASN A 147 18.98 -4.34 10.40
N LEU A 148 19.24 -4.89 9.21
CA LEU A 148 18.47 -6.03 8.66
C LEU A 148 18.73 -7.30 9.47
N VAL A 149 19.99 -7.61 9.75
CA VAL A 149 20.36 -8.78 10.56
C VAL A 149 19.70 -8.71 11.94
N ARG A 150 19.74 -7.54 12.57
CA ARG A 150 19.10 -7.32 13.87
C ARG A 150 17.57 -7.48 13.80
N GLY A 151 16.93 -6.92 12.77
CA GLY A 151 15.49 -7.05 12.54
C GLY A 151 15.06 -8.50 12.29
N MET A 152 15.83 -9.24 11.49
CA MET A 152 15.58 -10.67 11.25
C MET A 152 15.77 -11.51 12.53
N LYS A 153 16.77 -11.20 13.34
CA LYS A 153 16.98 -11.88 14.63
C LYS A 153 15.81 -11.65 15.58
N MET A 154 15.34 -10.40 15.70
CA MET A 154 14.17 -10.07 16.53
C MET A 154 12.91 -10.77 16.02
N LEU A 155 12.70 -10.84 14.70
CA LEU A 155 11.59 -11.55 14.10
C LEU A 155 11.64 -13.05 14.40
N ALA A 156 12.82 -13.67 14.30
CA ALA A 156 13.02 -15.09 14.62
C ALA A 156 12.71 -15.36 16.10
N GLU A 157 13.20 -14.51 17.00
CA GLU A 157 12.92 -14.60 18.44
C GLU A 157 11.41 -14.47 18.73
N ASP A 158 10.70 -13.57 18.05
CA ASP A 158 9.25 -13.38 18.21
C ASP A 158 8.46 -14.59 17.68
N ILE A 159 8.90 -15.20 16.59
CA ILE A 159 8.29 -16.43 16.04
C ILE A 159 8.51 -17.61 17.01
N GLU A 160 9.70 -17.77 17.55
CA GLU A 160 10.01 -18.81 18.54
C GLU A 160 9.20 -18.63 19.82
N ALA A 161 9.12 -17.40 20.34
CA ALA A 161 8.32 -17.07 21.53
C ALA A 161 6.81 -17.29 21.29
N GLY A 162 6.35 -17.08 20.06
CA GLY A 162 4.95 -17.29 19.63
C GLY A 162 4.61 -18.74 19.22
N ARG A 163 5.57 -19.69 19.32
CA ARG A 163 5.40 -21.09 18.87
C ARG A 163 4.89 -21.17 17.42
N GLY A 164 5.49 -20.38 16.51
CA GLY A 164 5.16 -20.34 15.08
C GLY A 164 4.05 -19.33 14.73
N THR A 165 3.53 -18.58 15.68
CA THR A 165 2.65 -17.43 15.45
C THR A 165 3.37 -16.13 15.79
N LEU A 166 3.20 -15.11 14.95
CA LEU A 166 3.78 -13.80 15.20
C LEU A 166 3.08 -13.15 16.42
N ARG A 167 3.77 -13.08 17.55
CA ARG A 167 3.32 -12.28 18.69
C ARG A 167 4.07 -10.96 18.69
N ILE A 168 3.39 -9.89 18.36
CA ILE A 168 3.92 -8.53 18.52
C ILE A 168 4.08 -8.27 20.01
N ARG A 169 5.32 -7.97 20.45
CA ARG A 169 5.57 -7.52 21.83
C ARG A 169 4.78 -6.24 22.06
N GLN A 170 3.80 -6.29 22.92
CA GLN A 170 3.18 -5.08 23.45
C GLN A 170 4.19 -4.42 24.40
N SER A 171 4.37 -3.11 24.23
CA SER A 171 5.17 -2.32 25.16
C SER A 171 4.61 -2.50 26.58
N ASP A 172 5.47 -2.87 27.53
CA ASP A 172 5.07 -3.01 28.91
C ASP A 172 4.62 -1.63 29.45
N PRO A 173 3.34 -1.46 29.81
CA PRO A 173 2.84 -0.17 30.28
C PRO A 173 3.44 0.26 31.62
N SER A 174 4.13 -0.64 32.34
CA SER A 174 4.81 -0.31 33.62
C SER A 174 6.01 0.63 33.45
N ASN A 175 6.53 0.80 32.21
CA ASN A 175 7.64 1.70 31.91
C ASN A 175 7.20 3.10 31.43
N LEU A 176 5.89 3.36 31.39
CA LEU A 176 5.36 4.70 31.11
C LEU A 176 5.39 5.53 32.39
N VAL A 177 6.50 6.24 32.61
CA VAL A 177 6.54 7.32 33.61
C VAL A 177 5.74 8.48 33.02
N VAL A 178 4.52 8.68 33.53
CA VAL A 178 3.71 9.86 33.26
C VAL A 178 4.33 10.99 34.06
N GLY A 179 5.09 11.86 33.35
CA GLY A 179 5.58 13.12 33.89
C GLY A 179 4.56 14.24 33.67
#